data_b6dea3a9eb8c998a5d9e9e8fa773542f
#
_entry.id   b6dea3a9eb8c998a5d9e9e8fa773542f
#
_cell.length_a   1.000
_cell.length_b   1.000
_cell.length_c   1.000
_cell.angle_alpha   90.00
_cell.angle_beta   90.00
_cell.angle_gamma   90.00
#
_symmetry.space_group_name_H-M   'P 1'
#
loop_
_entity.id
_entity.type
_entity.pdbx_description
1 polymer ?
#
loop_
_entity_poly.entity_id
_entity_poly.type
_entity_poly.pdbx_seq_one_letter_code
_entity_poly.pdbx_strand_id
1 'polypeptide(L)'
;AQDPMFVKDANGNPGCFMHRQASFITSFWPDEVQSQAGVETTVFPFPAMDDGLPKAALGAGDMFAVYNDRDAVKAVVEYMLSPTFFEAAAQRPDNSRIYGHVDFDSSLYSKDITRTLADAITGALAENAFRFDASDLMPPEVGAGSFWKEMMNLAVEGPGYIDTALDNIEKSWP
;
A
#
# COMPACT_ATOMS: atom_id res chain seq x y z
N ALA A 1 14.22 -0.72 0.01
CA ALA A 1 13.71 -0.89 -1.36
C ALA A 1 13.57 0.46 -2.10
N GLN A 2 13.32 1.56 -1.40
CA GLN A 2 13.19 2.92 -1.97
C GLN A 2 14.54 3.59 -2.25
N ASP A 3 15.64 3.11 -1.69
CA ASP A 3 16.96 3.75 -1.76
C ASP A 3 17.41 4.06 -3.21
N PRO A 4 17.18 3.17 -4.21
CA PRO A 4 17.57 3.47 -5.58
C PRO A 4 16.94 4.74 -6.18
N MET A 5 15.80 5.19 -5.65
CA MET A 5 15.16 6.44 -6.09
C MET A 5 15.90 7.68 -5.59
N PHE A 6 16.57 7.59 -4.44
CA PHE A 6 17.13 8.74 -3.73
C PHE A 6 18.65 8.74 -3.70
N VAL A 7 19.29 7.58 -3.84
CA VAL A 7 20.76 7.50 -3.99
C VAL A 7 21.14 7.87 -5.43
N LYS A 8 21.86 8.96 -5.56
CA LYS A 8 22.30 9.49 -6.87
C LYS A 8 23.69 8.98 -7.22
N ASP A 9 23.92 8.73 -8.50
CA ASP A 9 25.23 8.43 -9.05
C ASP A 9 26.13 9.69 -9.07
N ALA A 10 27.38 9.56 -9.55
CA ALA A 10 28.32 10.66 -9.65
C ALA A 10 27.85 11.79 -10.61
N ASN A 11 26.87 11.52 -11.47
CA ASN A 11 26.30 12.50 -12.41
C ASN A 11 25.00 13.13 -11.85
N GLY A 12 24.58 12.73 -10.63
CA GLY A 12 23.37 13.22 -9.99
C GLY A 12 22.09 12.49 -10.40
N ASN A 13 22.16 11.39 -11.13
CA ASN A 13 20.99 10.62 -11.54
C ASN A 13 20.63 9.60 -10.49
N PRO A 14 19.31 9.41 -10.18
CA PRO A 14 18.87 8.32 -9.32
C PRO A 14 19.05 6.97 -10.00
N GLY A 15 19.18 5.91 -9.22
CA GLY A 15 19.28 4.54 -9.71
C GLY A 15 17.98 4.03 -10.35
N CYS A 16 16.83 4.63 -10.02
CA CYS A 16 15.55 4.43 -10.71
C CYS A 16 14.68 5.68 -10.62
N PHE A 17 13.81 5.88 -11.61
CA PHE A 17 12.91 7.03 -11.69
C PHE A 17 11.48 6.71 -11.23
N MET A 18 11.13 5.45 -11.12
CA MET A 18 9.79 5.00 -10.75
C MET A 18 9.87 3.80 -9.80
N HIS A 19 9.00 3.81 -8.79
CA HIS A 19 8.86 2.72 -7.84
C HIS A 19 7.38 2.41 -7.65
N ARG A 20 6.97 1.18 -7.95
CA ARG A 20 5.60 0.72 -7.66
C ARG A 20 5.53 0.25 -6.22
N GLN A 21 4.68 0.91 -5.42
CA GLN A 21 4.47 0.55 -4.03
C GLN A 21 3.13 1.11 -3.51
N ALA A 22 2.69 0.68 -2.34
CA ALA A 22 1.54 1.21 -1.65
C ALA A 22 1.87 2.52 -0.88
N SER A 23 0.85 3.22 -0.40
CA SER A 23 0.96 4.55 0.23
C SER A 23 1.95 4.61 1.39
N PHE A 24 2.08 3.54 2.17
CA PHE A 24 2.97 3.50 3.33
C PHE A 24 4.44 3.75 3.00
N ILE A 25 4.86 3.55 1.75
CA ILE A 25 6.27 3.74 1.35
C ILE A 25 6.74 5.18 1.58
N THR A 26 5.84 6.14 1.55
CA THR A 26 6.16 7.55 1.80
C THR A 26 6.72 7.79 3.20
N SER A 27 6.40 6.93 4.18
CA SER A 27 6.95 7.01 5.55
C SER A 27 8.41 6.55 5.64
N PHE A 28 8.93 5.91 4.61
CA PHE A 28 10.31 5.44 4.54
C PHE A 28 11.19 6.32 3.64
N TRP A 29 10.64 7.39 3.11
CA TRP A 29 11.42 8.35 2.34
C TRP A 29 12.31 9.19 3.27
N PRO A 30 13.47 9.67 2.80
CA PRO A 30 14.28 10.62 3.56
C PRO A 30 13.46 11.86 3.95
N ASP A 31 13.73 12.44 5.11
CA ASP A 31 12.96 13.56 5.66
C ASP A 31 12.90 14.76 4.70
N GLU A 32 14.00 15.04 4.01
CA GLU A 32 14.07 16.08 2.99
C GLU A 32 13.14 15.83 1.81
N VAL A 33 12.95 14.57 1.40
CA VAL A 33 12.01 14.18 0.33
C VAL A 33 10.57 14.24 0.83
N GLN A 34 10.33 13.80 2.06
CA GLN A 34 8.99 13.86 2.66
C GLN A 34 8.49 15.30 2.75
N SER A 35 9.36 16.24 3.10
CA SER A 35 9.03 17.66 3.21
C SER A 35 8.76 18.33 1.85
N GLN A 36 9.24 17.75 0.75
CA GLN A 36 9.08 18.21 -0.63
C GLN A 36 8.20 17.27 -1.47
N ALA A 37 7.42 16.43 -0.82
CA ALA A 37 6.51 15.52 -1.49
C ALA A 37 5.51 16.29 -2.36
N GLY A 38 5.42 15.92 -3.65
CA GLY A 38 4.66 16.65 -4.65
C GLY A 38 5.49 17.65 -5.49
N VAL A 39 6.72 17.95 -5.08
CA VAL A 39 7.66 18.81 -5.83
C VAL A 39 8.72 17.95 -6.55
N GLU A 40 9.54 17.21 -5.78
CA GLU A 40 10.57 16.34 -6.33
C GLU A 40 10.07 14.92 -6.64
N THR A 41 9.05 14.49 -5.93
CA THR A 41 8.46 13.15 -6.05
C THR A 41 6.96 13.26 -6.13
N THR A 42 6.36 12.62 -7.13
CA THR A 42 4.92 12.55 -7.31
C THR A 42 4.43 11.11 -7.34
N VAL A 43 3.13 10.94 -7.26
CA VAL A 43 2.46 9.64 -7.40
C VAL A 43 1.43 9.69 -8.51
N PHE A 44 1.20 8.56 -9.13
CA PHE A 44 0.12 8.38 -10.09
C PHE A 44 -0.42 6.95 -9.98
N PRO A 45 -1.72 6.74 -10.22
CA PRO A 45 -2.32 5.41 -10.30
C PRO A 45 -1.67 4.60 -11.41
N PHE A 46 -1.54 3.29 -11.21
CA PHE A 46 -1.07 2.42 -12.27
C PHE A 46 -2.00 2.54 -13.50
N PRO A 47 -1.46 2.77 -14.70
CA PRO A 47 -2.28 2.94 -15.89
C PRO A 47 -3.05 1.66 -16.23
N ALA A 48 -4.15 1.79 -16.98
CA ALA A 48 -4.82 0.65 -17.57
C ALA A 48 -3.84 -0.11 -18.48
N MET A 49 -3.84 -1.44 -18.41
CA MET A 49 -2.93 -2.27 -19.20
C MET A 49 -3.40 -2.45 -20.64
N ASP A 50 -4.73 -2.39 -20.87
CA ASP A 50 -5.35 -2.51 -22.18
C ASP A 50 -6.47 -1.49 -22.32
N ASP A 51 -6.76 -1.09 -23.56
CA ASP A 51 -7.88 -0.23 -23.89
C ASP A 51 -9.21 -0.91 -23.51
N GLY A 52 -10.06 -0.18 -22.81
CA GLY A 52 -11.35 -0.69 -22.36
C GLY A 52 -11.34 -1.40 -21.00
N LEU A 53 -10.18 -1.60 -20.39
CA LEU A 53 -10.10 -2.05 -18.99
C LEU A 53 -10.15 -0.85 -18.04
N PRO A 54 -10.80 -0.99 -16.88
CA PRO A 54 -10.78 0.06 -15.87
C PRO A 54 -9.37 0.23 -15.27
N LYS A 55 -9.07 1.43 -14.78
CA LYS A 55 -7.86 1.68 -14.00
C LYS A 55 -8.01 0.99 -12.64
N ALA A 56 -7.48 -0.20 -12.52
CA ALA A 56 -7.55 -0.96 -11.28
C ALA A 56 -6.62 -0.40 -10.20
N ALA A 57 -7.12 -0.34 -8.97
CA ALA A 57 -6.31 -0.10 -7.78
C ALA A 57 -6.18 -1.39 -6.96
N LEU A 58 -4.95 -1.76 -6.64
CA LEU A 58 -4.65 -2.81 -5.67
C LEU A 58 -4.53 -2.17 -4.29
N GLY A 59 -5.19 -2.74 -3.30
CA GLY A 59 -5.09 -2.29 -1.92
C GLY A 59 -5.13 -3.44 -0.94
N ALA A 60 -4.57 -3.18 0.23
CA ALA A 60 -4.69 -4.00 1.42
C ALA A 60 -5.07 -3.09 2.59
N GLY A 61 -5.37 -3.62 3.75
CA GLY A 61 -5.80 -2.80 4.87
C GLY A 61 -5.31 -3.29 6.21
N ASP A 62 -5.06 -2.35 7.11
CA ASP A 62 -4.92 -2.65 8.54
C ASP A 62 -6.32 -2.92 9.11
N MET A 63 -6.47 -4.00 9.83
CA MET A 63 -7.73 -4.42 10.45
C MET A 63 -7.63 -4.46 11.96
N PHE A 64 -8.73 -4.12 12.63
CA PHE A 64 -8.84 -4.28 14.08
C PHE A 64 -9.50 -5.61 14.41
N ALA A 65 -8.84 -6.41 15.25
CA ALA A 65 -9.43 -7.61 15.82
C ALA A 65 -9.86 -7.35 17.27
N VAL A 66 -11.11 -7.65 17.59
CA VAL A 66 -11.67 -7.50 18.92
C VAL A 66 -11.68 -8.85 19.63
N TYR A 67 -10.89 -8.98 20.68
CA TYR A 67 -10.78 -10.23 21.46
C TYR A 67 -11.57 -10.23 22.77
N ASN A 68 -12.25 -9.12 23.09
CA ASN A 68 -13.01 -8.99 24.31
C ASN A 68 -14.24 -8.10 24.09
N ASP A 69 -15.42 -8.60 24.46
CA ASP A 69 -16.72 -7.95 24.24
C ASP A 69 -17.13 -7.04 25.42
N ARG A 70 -16.19 -6.27 25.98
CA ARG A 70 -16.49 -5.28 27.00
C ARG A 70 -16.90 -3.94 26.40
N ASP A 71 -17.78 -3.21 27.05
CA ASP A 71 -18.25 -1.89 26.61
C ASP A 71 -17.11 -0.89 26.40
N ALA A 72 -16.09 -0.93 27.26
CA ALA A 72 -14.90 -0.10 27.09
C ALA A 72 -14.14 -0.40 25.80
N VAL A 73 -14.07 -1.67 25.37
CA VAL A 73 -13.43 -2.05 24.09
C VAL A 73 -14.26 -1.58 22.92
N LYS A 74 -15.59 -1.76 22.97
CA LYS A 74 -16.51 -1.25 21.95
C LYS A 74 -16.39 0.26 21.77
N ALA A 75 -16.39 1.01 22.87
CA ALA A 75 -16.25 2.46 22.83
C ALA A 75 -14.94 2.93 22.18
N VAL A 76 -13.83 2.22 22.43
CA VAL A 76 -12.53 2.50 21.76
C VAL A 76 -12.61 2.22 20.28
N VAL A 77 -13.16 1.07 19.87
CA VAL A 77 -13.29 0.71 18.45
C VAL A 77 -14.22 1.68 17.72
N GLU A 78 -15.36 2.02 18.32
CA GLU A 78 -16.28 3.03 17.76
C GLU A 78 -15.61 4.38 17.54
N TYR A 79 -14.81 4.84 18.53
CA TYR A 79 -14.02 6.06 18.36
C TYR A 79 -12.98 5.95 17.24
N MET A 80 -12.24 4.86 17.18
CA MET A 80 -11.21 4.63 16.16
C MET A 80 -11.79 4.51 14.74
N LEU A 81 -13.04 4.11 14.61
CA LEU A 81 -13.76 4.05 13.33
C LEU A 81 -14.53 5.36 13.02
N SER A 82 -14.53 6.32 13.93
CA SER A 82 -15.27 7.57 13.74
C SER A 82 -14.57 8.53 12.77
N PRO A 83 -15.30 9.37 12.04
CA PRO A 83 -14.73 10.44 11.23
C PRO A 83 -13.79 11.36 12.02
N THR A 84 -14.12 11.68 13.28
CA THR A 84 -13.29 12.55 14.14
C THR A 84 -11.89 11.99 14.36
N PHE A 85 -11.75 10.67 14.56
CA PHE A 85 -10.43 10.06 14.67
C PHE A 85 -9.66 10.14 13.35
N PHE A 86 -10.31 9.86 12.24
CA PHE A 86 -9.71 9.90 10.91
C PHE A 86 -9.29 11.31 10.52
N GLU A 87 -10.12 12.33 10.77
CA GLU A 87 -9.79 13.73 10.51
C GLU A 87 -8.51 14.18 11.24
N ALA A 88 -8.44 13.91 12.54
CA ALA A 88 -7.28 14.27 13.35
C ALA A 88 -6.01 13.57 12.85
N ALA A 89 -6.11 12.30 12.43
CA ALA A 89 -4.98 11.53 11.94
C ALA A 89 -4.58 11.94 10.52
N ALA A 90 -5.52 12.27 9.65
CA ALA A 90 -5.26 12.70 8.26
C ALA A 90 -4.47 14.01 8.18
N GLN A 91 -4.70 14.92 9.13
CA GLN A 91 -4.03 16.22 9.19
C GLN A 91 -2.58 16.14 9.67
N ARG A 92 -2.14 15.00 10.18
CA ARG A 92 -0.76 14.84 10.63
C ARG A 92 0.21 14.89 9.44
N PRO A 93 1.32 15.62 9.56
CA PRO A 93 2.31 15.75 8.48
C PRO A 93 3.05 14.44 8.16
N ASP A 94 3.07 13.48 9.09
CA ASP A 94 3.67 12.17 8.92
C ASP A 94 2.67 11.10 8.45
N ASN A 95 1.42 11.45 8.20
CA ASN A 95 0.41 10.49 7.75
C ASN A 95 0.71 9.99 6.33
N SER A 96 0.74 8.68 6.19
CA SER A 96 0.86 7.97 4.90
C SER A 96 -0.29 7.00 4.64
N ARG A 97 -1.28 6.97 5.53
CA ARG A 97 -2.41 6.04 5.49
C ARG A 97 -3.60 6.67 4.82
N ILE A 98 -4.34 5.84 4.11
CA ILE A 98 -5.63 6.18 3.52
C ILE A 98 -6.71 5.52 4.38
N TYR A 99 -7.73 6.27 4.75
CA TYR A 99 -8.81 5.78 5.59
C TYR A 99 -9.94 5.17 4.75
N GLY A 100 -10.43 4.01 5.21
CA GLY A 100 -11.42 3.22 4.47
C GLY A 100 -12.87 3.68 4.66
N HIS A 101 -13.11 4.83 5.31
CA HIS A 101 -14.46 5.34 5.49
C HIS A 101 -14.94 6.00 4.19
N VAL A 102 -16.08 5.55 3.65
CA VAL A 102 -16.58 5.97 2.34
C VAL A 102 -16.96 7.46 2.25
N ASP A 103 -17.34 8.06 3.37
CA ASP A 103 -17.71 9.48 3.47
C ASP A 103 -16.55 10.36 3.94
N PHE A 104 -15.33 9.82 3.97
CA PHE A 104 -14.18 10.61 4.40
C PHE A 104 -13.79 11.63 3.33
N ASP A 105 -13.71 12.89 3.74
CA ASP A 105 -13.28 13.99 2.87
C ASP A 105 -11.76 13.93 2.63
N SER A 106 -11.36 13.54 1.43
CA SER A 106 -9.95 13.43 1.05
C SER A 106 -9.20 14.77 1.08
N SER A 107 -9.91 15.90 1.04
CA SER A 107 -9.29 17.23 1.16
C SER A 107 -8.63 17.47 2.52
N LEU A 108 -9.00 16.68 3.53
CA LEU A 108 -8.44 16.78 4.89
C LEU A 108 -7.03 16.16 5.01
N TYR A 109 -6.58 15.37 4.04
CA TYR A 109 -5.19 14.91 4.06
C TYR A 109 -4.23 16.08 3.90
N SER A 110 -3.21 16.14 4.74
CA SER A 110 -2.20 17.20 4.73
C SER A 110 -1.30 17.16 3.49
N LYS A 111 -1.16 16.02 2.83
CA LYS A 111 -0.28 15.83 1.67
C LYS A 111 -1.08 15.60 0.39
N ASP A 112 -0.72 16.28 -0.70
CA ASP A 112 -1.30 16.08 -2.04
C ASP A 112 -1.13 14.65 -2.54
N ILE A 113 0.01 14.03 -2.25
CA ILE A 113 0.28 12.62 -2.59
C ILE A 113 -0.77 11.70 -1.97
N THR A 114 -1.09 11.89 -0.67
CA THR A 114 -2.08 11.05 0.02
C THR A 114 -3.47 11.29 -0.55
N ARG A 115 -3.84 12.54 -0.88
CA ARG A 115 -5.10 12.86 -1.57
C ARG A 115 -5.21 12.16 -2.91
N THR A 116 -4.18 12.27 -3.75
CA THR A 116 -4.15 11.62 -5.07
C THR A 116 -4.37 10.11 -4.98
N LEU A 117 -3.74 9.46 -4.00
CA LEU A 117 -3.91 8.02 -3.81
C LEU A 117 -5.29 7.66 -3.25
N ALA A 118 -5.85 8.47 -2.34
CA ALA A 118 -7.20 8.29 -1.81
C ALA A 118 -8.24 8.42 -2.92
N ASP A 119 -8.14 9.44 -3.75
CA ASP A 119 -9.04 9.66 -4.89
C ASP A 119 -8.94 8.51 -5.91
N ALA A 120 -7.74 7.99 -6.14
CA ALA A 120 -7.55 6.83 -7.02
C ALA A 120 -8.24 5.56 -6.48
N ILE A 121 -8.17 5.31 -5.18
CA ILE A 121 -8.85 4.17 -4.55
C ILE A 121 -10.37 4.37 -4.59
N THR A 122 -10.86 5.56 -4.26
CA THR A 122 -12.28 5.88 -4.28
C THR A 122 -12.85 5.74 -5.69
N GLY A 123 -12.14 6.25 -6.71
CA GLY A 123 -12.51 6.07 -8.11
C GLY A 123 -12.55 4.61 -8.52
N ALA A 124 -11.55 3.82 -8.16
CA ALA A 124 -11.52 2.40 -8.47
C ALA A 124 -12.66 1.62 -7.78
N LEU A 125 -13.03 1.99 -6.55
CA LEU A 125 -14.19 1.41 -5.86
C LEU A 125 -15.48 1.73 -6.60
N ALA A 126 -15.68 2.98 -7.03
CA ALA A 126 -16.87 3.41 -7.77
C ALA A 126 -17.01 2.68 -9.12
N GLU A 127 -15.90 2.34 -9.78
CA GLU A 127 -15.86 1.60 -11.05
C GLU A 127 -15.81 0.07 -10.87
N ASN A 128 -15.94 -0.45 -9.65
CA ASN A 128 -15.75 -1.87 -9.31
C ASN A 128 -14.38 -2.42 -9.80
N ALA A 129 -13.37 -1.56 -9.77
CA ALA A 129 -12.00 -1.83 -10.22
C ALA A 129 -10.99 -1.95 -9.05
N PHE A 130 -11.46 -1.84 -7.80
CA PHE A 130 -10.61 -2.13 -6.65
C PHE A 130 -10.37 -3.64 -6.53
N ARG A 131 -9.13 -4.01 -6.24
CA ARG A 131 -8.74 -5.40 -5.97
C ARG A 131 -7.99 -5.47 -4.65
N PHE A 132 -8.46 -6.35 -3.78
CA PHE A 132 -7.75 -6.63 -2.54
C PHE A 132 -6.49 -7.44 -2.82
N ASP A 133 -5.44 -7.25 -2.02
CA ASP A 133 -4.18 -7.98 -2.21
C ASP A 133 -4.43 -9.49 -2.10
N ALA A 134 -4.08 -10.22 -3.15
CA ALA A 134 -4.33 -11.64 -3.23
C ALA A 134 -3.55 -12.44 -2.17
N SER A 135 -2.35 -11.98 -1.79
CA SER A 135 -1.57 -12.65 -0.76
C SER A 135 -2.24 -12.61 0.61
N ASP A 136 -2.98 -11.54 0.90
CA ASP A 136 -3.76 -11.41 2.15
C ASP A 136 -5.05 -12.26 2.15
N LEU A 137 -5.49 -12.71 0.97
CA LEU A 137 -6.65 -13.59 0.81
C LEU A 137 -6.30 -15.08 0.78
N MET A 138 -5.03 -15.42 0.68
CA MET A 138 -4.56 -16.80 0.71
C MET A 138 -4.57 -17.35 2.13
N PRO A 139 -4.61 -18.70 2.29
CA PRO A 139 -4.35 -19.33 3.59
C PRO A 139 -3.02 -18.82 4.18
N PRO A 140 -2.92 -18.64 5.51
CA PRO A 140 -1.72 -18.08 6.13
C PRO A 140 -0.41 -18.82 5.78
N GLU A 141 -0.50 -20.12 5.61
CA GLU A 141 0.64 -20.99 5.25
C GLU A 141 1.19 -20.64 3.86
N VAL A 142 0.33 -20.14 2.97
CA VAL A 142 0.67 -19.74 1.61
C VAL A 142 1.00 -18.25 1.60
N GLY A 143 0.02 -17.38 1.85
CA GLY A 143 0.14 -15.95 1.65
C GLY A 143 1.20 -15.30 2.54
N ALA A 144 1.15 -15.53 3.85
CA ALA A 144 2.13 -15.03 4.80
C ALA A 144 3.38 -15.91 4.94
N GLY A 145 3.30 -17.15 4.49
CA GLY A 145 4.35 -18.16 4.62
C GLY A 145 5.15 -18.37 3.34
N SER A 146 4.81 -19.42 2.59
CA SER A 146 5.62 -19.89 1.46
C SER A 146 5.76 -18.87 0.33
N PHE A 147 4.69 -18.15 -0.02
CA PHE A 147 4.71 -17.17 -1.12
C PHE A 147 5.82 -16.13 -0.95
N TRP A 148 5.86 -15.44 0.17
CA TRP A 148 6.87 -14.42 0.43
C TRP A 148 8.28 -15.00 0.53
N LYS A 149 8.41 -16.14 1.19
CA LYS A 149 9.70 -16.83 1.31
C LYS A 149 10.26 -17.20 -0.06
N GLU A 150 9.45 -17.82 -0.90
CA GLU A 150 9.91 -18.32 -2.20
C GLU A 150 10.15 -17.16 -3.19
N MET A 151 9.39 -16.06 -3.11
CA MET A 151 9.66 -14.87 -3.89
C MET A 151 10.99 -14.20 -3.49
N MET A 152 11.32 -14.19 -2.20
CA MET A 152 12.63 -13.72 -1.73
C MET A 152 13.76 -14.64 -2.21
N ASN A 153 13.58 -15.97 -2.14
CA ASN A 153 14.54 -16.93 -2.66
C ASN A 153 14.76 -16.75 -4.17
N LEU A 154 13.67 -16.56 -4.93
CA LEU A 154 13.75 -16.31 -6.36
C LEU A 154 14.55 -15.02 -6.68
N ALA A 155 14.38 -13.99 -5.88
CA ALA A 155 15.12 -12.74 -6.04
C ALA A 155 16.63 -12.92 -5.80
N VAL A 156 17.03 -13.85 -4.94
CA VAL A 156 18.43 -14.16 -4.62
C VAL A 156 19.02 -15.14 -5.60
N GLU A 157 18.33 -16.23 -5.89
CA GLU A 157 18.81 -17.35 -6.72
C GLU A 157 18.67 -17.06 -8.24
N GLY A 158 17.81 -16.11 -8.60
CA GLY A 158 17.57 -15.73 -9.99
C GLY A 158 16.57 -16.60 -10.74
N PRO A 159 16.36 -16.34 -12.05
CA PRO A 159 15.30 -16.94 -12.84
C PRO A 159 15.29 -18.48 -12.89
N GLY A 160 16.43 -19.12 -12.71
CA GLY A 160 16.53 -20.58 -12.67
C GLY A 160 15.81 -21.24 -11.49
N TYR A 161 15.43 -20.47 -10.48
CA TYR A 161 14.74 -20.96 -9.29
C TYR A 161 13.21 -20.94 -9.43
N ILE A 162 12.66 -20.42 -10.52
CA ILE A 162 11.21 -20.15 -10.64
C ILE A 162 10.36 -21.41 -10.47
N ASP A 163 10.73 -22.51 -11.12
CA ASP A 163 9.96 -23.76 -11.04
C ASP A 163 9.98 -24.32 -9.60
N THR A 164 11.12 -24.24 -8.93
CA THR A 164 11.25 -24.64 -7.53
C THR A 164 10.39 -23.77 -6.62
N ALA A 165 10.39 -22.46 -6.84
CA ALA A 165 9.57 -21.54 -6.07
C ALA A 165 8.07 -21.83 -6.23
N LEU A 166 7.61 -22.03 -7.46
CA LEU A 166 6.21 -22.35 -7.76
C LEU A 166 5.80 -23.68 -7.14
N ASP A 167 6.63 -24.71 -7.28
CA ASP A 167 6.39 -26.03 -6.68
C ASP A 167 6.28 -25.98 -5.14
N ASN A 168 7.13 -25.18 -4.50
CA ASN A 168 7.11 -25.03 -3.05
C ASN A 168 5.87 -24.28 -2.57
N ILE A 169 5.44 -23.26 -3.31
CA ILE A 169 4.21 -22.52 -3.03
C ILE A 169 3.00 -23.46 -3.20
N GLU A 170 2.93 -24.18 -4.31
CA GLU A 170 1.84 -25.13 -4.58
C GLU A 170 1.70 -26.20 -3.50
N LYS A 171 2.81 -26.77 -3.04
CA LYS A 171 2.81 -27.78 -1.97
C LYS A 171 2.37 -27.24 -0.60
N SER A 172 2.32 -25.94 -0.41
CA SER A 172 1.91 -25.34 0.86
C SER A 172 0.40 -25.07 0.96
N TRP A 173 -0.34 -25.24 -0.13
CA TRP A 173 -1.79 -25.16 -0.10
C TRP A 173 -2.38 -26.30 0.74
N PRO A 174 -3.40 -26.03 1.59
CA PRO A 174 -4.03 -27.05 2.43
C PRO A 174 -4.77 -28.12 1.63
#